data_a4bd34d901738dd79b7195a6aad75bad
#
_entry.id   a4bd34d901738dd79b7195a6aad75bad
#
_cell.length_a   1.000
_cell.length_b   1.000
_cell.length_c   1.000
_cell.angle_alpha   90.00
_cell.angle_beta   90.00
_cell.angle_gamma   90.00
#
_symmetry.space_group_name_H-M   'P 1'
#
loop_
_entity.id
_entity.type
_entity.pdbx_description
1 polymer ?
#
loop_
_entity_poly.entity_id
_entity_poly.type
_entity_poly.pdbx_seq_one_letter_code
_entity_poly.pdbx_strand_id
1 'polypeptide(L)'
;MILQALTRYYEDLLQRGEIAAPGWSPAKISFALCLDKDGQVTQVIPTMEEVTMGKKTVLRPQSMILPSAVKRTVGIASNFLWDNSAYLLGVDQKGKPERSRDCFRVAASLHHAVLDGVDSPAARAILAFFDTWQPKKAMEHPALSGQYETISAGGNLLFRVDGRYVHEDAVIREAWQRYRDGADEDAVRMQCLV
;
A
#
# COMPACT_ATOMS: atom_id res chain seq x y z
N MET A 1 17.79 -1.92 33.73
CA MET A 1 19.00 -1.59 32.92
C MET A 1 19.00 -2.21 31.53
N ILE A 2 18.76 -3.51 31.34
CA ILE A 2 18.76 -4.13 29.98
C ILE A 2 17.66 -3.58 29.07
N LEU A 3 16.43 -3.45 29.57
CA LEU A 3 15.31 -2.89 28.79
C LEU A 3 15.58 -1.45 28.34
N GLN A 4 16.11 -0.61 29.21
CA GLN A 4 16.45 0.78 28.85
C GLN A 4 17.57 0.85 27.80
N ALA A 5 18.53 -0.05 27.86
CA ALA A 5 19.60 -0.12 26.83
C ALA A 5 19.04 -0.58 25.48
N LEU A 6 18.12 -1.57 25.47
CA LEU A 6 17.45 -2.04 24.27
C LEU A 6 16.55 -0.95 23.65
N THR A 7 15.81 -0.20 24.49
CA THR A 7 14.97 0.92 24.01
C THR A 7 15.83 1.99 23.33
N ARG A 8 16.94 2.41 23.95
CA ARG A 8 17.86 3.40 23.36
C ARG A 8 18.48 2.89 22.07
N TYR A 9 18.89 1.63 22.04
CA TYR A 9 19.45 1.02 20.82
C TYR A 9 18.42 0.97 19.70
N TYR A 10 17.16 0.63 19.99
CA TYR A 10 16.06 0.66 19.05
C TYR A 10 15.79 2.07 18.50
N GLU A 11 15.75 3.08 19.39
CA GLU A 11 15.55 4.48 19.01
C GLU A 11 16.71 4.98 18.12
N ASP A 12 17.93 4.57 18.40
CA ASP A 12 19.13 4.89 17.65
C ASP A 12 19.10 4.27 16.23
N LEU A 13 18.64 3.02 16.11
CA LEU A 13 18.43 2.35 14.82
C LEU A 13 17.33 3.03 13.99
N LEU A 14 16.24 3.47 14.65
CA LEU A 14 15.16 4.22 13.98
C LEU A 14 15.66 5.56 13.45
N GLN A 15 16.41 6.32 14.27
CA GLN A 15 16.98 7.62 13.88
C GLN A 15 17.97 7.50 12.71
N ARG A 16 18.72 6.41 12.66
CA ARG A 16 19.63 6.10 11.56
C ARG A 16 18.92 5.52 10.32
N GLY A 17 17.64 5.24 10.40
CA GLY A 17 16.87 4.65 9.30
C GLY A 17 17.26 3.19 9.00
N GLU A 18 17.94 2.51 9.93
CA GLU A 18 18.36 1.12 9.77
C GLU A 18 17.20 0.13 9.98
N ILE A 19 16.16 0.56 10.67
CA ILE A 19 14.90 -0.19 10.86
C ILE A 19 13.70 0.67 10.50
N ALA A 20 12.62 0.02 10.07
CA ALA A 20 11.36 0.70 9.81
C ALA A 20 10.64 1.07 11.11
N ALA A 21 9.92 2.19 11.11
CA ALA A 21 9.06 2.59 12.21
C ALA A 21 7.99 1.53 12.51
N PRO A 22 7.45 1.44 13.74
CA PRO A 22 6.36 0.55 14.06
C PRO A 22 5.19 0.70 13.10
N GLY A 23 4.69 -0.43 12.58
CA GLY A 23 3.63 -0.44 11.56
C GLY A 23 4.07 -0.16 10.15
N TRP A 24 5.38 -0.09 9.90
CA TRP A 24 5.98 0.01 8.58
C TRP A 24 6.91 -1.19 8.36
N SER A 25 6.98 -1.68 7.14
CA SER A 25 7.83 -2.82 6.80
C SER A 25 8.22 -2.80 5.32
N PRO A 26 9.33 -3.47 4.94
CA PRO A 26 9.67 -3.62 3.54
C PRO A 26 8.59 -4.38 2.77
N ALA A 27 8.16 -3.83 1.64
CA ALA A 27 7.27 -4.48 0.70
C ALA A 27 7.81 -4.38 -0.72
N LYS A 28 7.56 -5.40 -1.53
CA LYS A 28 7.99 -5.45 -2.93
C LYS A 28 6.88 -4.87 -3.81
N ILE A 29 7.20 -3.81 -4.54
CA ILE A 29 6.28 -3.11 -5.44
C ILE A 29 6.72 -3.33 -6.87
N SER A 30 5.77 -3.80 -7.69
CA SER A 30 6.00 -4.07 -9.11
C SER A 30 5.60 -2.90 -10.00
N PHE A 31 4.63 -2.08 -9.53
CA PHE A 31 4.06 -0.98 -10.31
C PHE A 31 3.72 0.22 -9.44
N ALA A 32 3.92 1.42 -9.98
CA ALA A 32 3.33 2.65 -9.47
C ALA A 32 2.03 2.94 -10.21
N LEU A 33 0.90 3.02 -9.49
CA LEU A 33 -0.40 3.45 -10.01
C LEU A 33 -0.46 4.98 -9.92
N CYS A 34 -0.27 5.65 -11.06
CA CYS A 34 -0.19 7.11 -11.11
C CYS A 34 -1.59 7.72 -11.26
N LEU A 35 -1.93 8.60 -10.34
CA LEU A 35 -3.15 9.39 -10.35
C LEU A 35 -2.81 10.87 -10.59
N ASP A 36 -3.74 11.57 -11.22
CA ASP A 36 -3.77 13.04 -11.17
C ASP A 36 -4.46 13.52 -9.88
N LYS A 37 -4.55 14.85 -9.72
CA LYS A 37 -5.19 15.51 -8.57
C LYS A 37 -6.69 15.17 -8.42
N ASP A 38 -7.35 14.78 -9.50
CA ASP A 38 -8.78 14.45 -9.54
C ASP A 38 -9.02 12.93 -9.38
N GLY A 39 -7.95 12.16 -9.09
CA GLY A 39 -8.00 10.72 -8.87
C GLY A 39 -8.11 9.88 -10.14
N GLN A 40 -7.90 10.48 -11.34
CA GLN A 40 -7.92 9.73 -12.58
C GLN A 40 -6.59 9.01 -12.79
N VAL A 41 -6.66 7.74 -13.21
CA VAL A 41 -5.46 6.97 -13.55
C VAL A 41 -4.85 7.52 -14.82
N THR A 42 -3.64 8.04 -14.73
CA THR A 42 -2.91 8.60 -15.87
C THR A 42 -1.99 7.59 -16.53
N GLN A 43 -1.33 6.76 -15.74
CA GLN A 43 -0.44 5.70 -16.22
C GLN A 43 -0.14 4.67 -15.11
N VAL A 44 0.40 3.52 -15.49
CA VAL A 44 0.98 2.54 -14.58
C VAL A 44 2.44 2.34 -14.98
N ILE A 45 3.36 2.60 -14.03
CA ILE A 45 4.81 2.56 -14.28
C ILE A 45 5.38 1.33 -13.59
N PRO A 46 6.11 0.45 -14.31
CA PRO A 46 6.88 -0.61 -13.68
C PRO A 46 7.95 -0.05 -12.72
N THR A 47 8.03 -0.61 -11.51
CA THR A 47 9.03 -0.22 -10.49
C THR A 47 10.05 -1.34 -10.29
N MET A 48 10.54 -1.88 -11.42
CA MET A 48 11.51 -2.96 -11.39
C MET A 48 12.93 -2.41 -11.27
N GLU A 49 13.75 -3.04 -10.45
CA GLU A 49 15.16 -2.72 -10.29
C GLU A 49 16.04 -3.88 -10.76
N GLU A 50 17.20 -3.55 -11.32
CA GLU A 50 18.20 -4.55 -11.69
C GLU A 50 18.98 -4.97 -10.44
N VAL A 51 18.94 -6.28 -10.14
CA VAL A 51 19.70 -6.85 -9.03
C VAL A 51 20.70 -7.87 -9.56
N THR A 52 21.98 -7.63 -9.33
CA THR A 52 23.03 -8.55 -9.70
C THR A 52 23.19 -9.65 -8.65
N MET A 53 22.98 -10.90 -9.05
CA MET A 53 23.17 -12.08 -8.23
C MET A 53 24.30 -12.93 -8.83
N GLY A 54 25.49 -12.78 -8.27
CA GLY A 54 26.70 -13.41 -8.83
C GLY A 54 26.99 -12.91 -10.24
N LYS A 55 26.87 -13.76 -11.24
CA LYS A 55 27.11 -13.42 -12.67
C LYS A 55 25.85 -13.07 -13.46
N LYS A 56 24.67 -13.07 -12.84
CA LYS A 56 23.38 -12.82 -13.51
C LYS A 56 22.74 -11.56 -12.94
N THR A 57 22.31 -10.69 -13.83
CA THR A 57 21.43 -9.56 -13.52
C THR A 57 19.98 -9.97 -13.78
N VAL A 58 19.12 -9.77 -12.79
CA VAL A 58 17.69 -10.08 -12.88
C VAL A 58 16.89 -8.86 -12.49
N LEU A 59 15.76 -8.61 -13.16
CA LEU A 59 14.80 -7.59 -12.77
C LEU A 59 13.96 -8.09 -11.59
N ARG A 60 13.87 -7.29 -10.53
CA ARG A 60 13.05 -7.56 -9.36
C ARG A 60 12.18 -6.38 -8.99
N PRO A 61 11.00 -6.61 -8.39
CA PRO A 61 10.19 -5.53 -7.82
C PRO A 61 10.98 -4.75 -6.78
N GLN A 62 10.91 -3.42 -6.86
CA GLN A 62 11.59 -2.53 -5.93
C GLN A 62 11.11 -2.75 -4.50
N SER A 63 12.03 -2.75 -3.54
CA SER A 63 11.71 -2.84 -2.11
C SER A 63 11.54 -1.44 -1.53
N MET A 64 10.37 -1.18 -0.95
CA MET A 64 10.03 0.11 -0.33
C MET A 64 9.52 -0.09 1.09
N ILE A 65 9.79 0.87 2.00
CA ILE A 65 9.23 0.87 3.36
C ILE A 65 7.82 1.44 3.32
N LEU A 66 6.84 0.59 3.52
CA LEU A 66 5.42 0.89 3.37
C LEU A 66 4.63 0.51 4.64
N PRO A 67 3.38 0.98 4.78
CA PRO A 67 2.48 0.45 5.80
C PRO A 67 2.50 -1.07 5.81
N SER A 68 2.66 -1.66 7.00
CA SER A 68 2.85 -3.12 7.14
C SER A 68 1.68 -3.90 6.54
N ALA A 69 2.02 -4.98 5.85
CA ALA A 69 1.02 -5.86 5.26
C ALA A 69 0.12 -6.49 6.32
N VAL A 70 -1.18 -6.57 6.04
CA VAL A 70 -2.12 -7.32 6.86
C VAL A 70 -1.94 -8.83 6.70
N LYS A 71 -2.06 -9.58 7.78
CA LYS A 71 -2.07 -11.05 7.72
C LYS A 71 -3.42 -11.53 7.20
N ARG A 72 -3.42 -12.18 6.03
CA ARG A 72 -4.63 -12.71 5.37
C ARG A 72 -4.74 -14.21 5.58
N THR A 73 -5.15 -14.64 6.76
CA THR A 73 -5.37 -16.07 7.05
C THR A 73 -6.78 -16.50 6.66
N VAL A 74 -7.78 -15.67 6.95
CA VAL A 74 -9.19 -15.90 6.62
C VAL A 74 -9.83 -14.57 6.22
N GLY A 75 -10.64 -14.58 5.15
CA GLY A 75 -11.38 -13.40 4.72
C GLY A 75 -10.65 -12.50 3.73
N ILE A 76 -11.18 -11.29 3.57
CA ILE A 76 -10.65 -10.24 2.70
C ILE A 76 -10.20 -9.09 3.59
N ALA A 77 -8.93 -8.70 3.49
CA ALA A 77 -8.37 -7.54 4.18
C ALA A 77 -7.38 -6.83 3.25
N SER A 78 -7.46 -5.50 3.18
CA SER A 78 -6.59 -4.68 2.32
C SER A 78 -5.39 -4.15 3.08
N ASN A 79 -4.26 -4.03 2.39
CA ASN A 79 -3.19 -3.16 2.84
C ASN A 79 -3.58 -1.69 2.60
N PHE A 80 -2.94 -0.79 3.32
CA PHE A 80 -3.13 0.65 3.13
C PHE A 80 -2.10 1.19 2.13
N LEU A 81 -2.54 1.98 1.15
CA LEU A 81 -1.78 2.64 0.07
C LEU A 81 -1.22 1.71 -1.01
N TRP A 82 -1.08 0.43 -0.77
CA TRP A 82 -0.51 -0.52 -1.69
C TRP A 82 -1.15 -1.90 -1.56
N ASP A 83 -1.31 -2.61 -2.66
CA ASP A 83 -1.79 -3.99 -2.70
C ASP A 83 -1.68 -4.55 -4.12
N ASN A 84 -2.10 -5.79 -4.33
CA ASN A 84 -2.21 -6.36 -5.66
C ASN A 84 -3.41 -5.80 -6.45
N SER A 85 -3.48 -6.13 -7.72
CA SER A 85 -4.50 -5.63 -8.65
C SER A 85 -5.94 -5.94 -8.23
N ALA A 86 -6.19 -7.04 -7.50
CA ALA A 86 -7.53 -7.37 -7.02
C ALA A 86 -8.06 -6.31 -6.04
N TYR A 87 -7.18 -5.76 -5.18
CA TYR A 87 -7.56 -4.75 -4.21
C TYR A 87 -7.56 -3.32 -4.77
N LEU A 88 -6.54 -2.96 -5.56
CA LEU A 88 -6.45 -1.57 -6.05
C LEU A 88 -7.21 -1.33 -7.34
N LEU A 89 -7.40 -2.34 -8.18
CA LEU A 89 -8.08 -2.19 -9.46
C LEU A 89 -9.36 -3.03 -9.58
N GLY A 90 -9.60 -3.94 -8.65
CA GLY A 90 -10.75 -4.86 -8.69
C GLY A 90 -10.63 -5.94 -9.78
N VAL A 91 -9.41 -6.25 -10.22
CA VAL A 91 -9.14 -7.22 -11.29
C VAL A 91 -8.06 -8.23 -10.88
N ASP A 92 -8.27 -9.48 -11.27
CA ASP A 92 -7.32 -10.57 -11.04
C ASP A 92 -7.50 -11.61 -12.14
N GLN A 93 -6.41 -11.98 -12.81
CA GLN A 93 -6.43 -12.97 -13.88
C GLN A 93 -6.77 -14.39 -13.39
N LYS A 94 -6.43 -14.71 -12.14
CA LYS A 94 -6.59 -16.03 -11.54
C LYS A 94 -7.81 -16.14 -10.63
N GLY A 95 -8.33 -15.02 -10.19
CA GLY A 95 -9.41 -14.91 -9.22
C GLY A 95 -10.80 -14.94 -9.87
N LYS A 96 -11.81 -15.17 -9.00
CA LYS A 96 -13.20 -14.98 -9.41
C LYS A 96 -13.49 -13.47 -9.47
N PRO A 97 -14.12 -12.95 -10.54
CA PRO A 97 -14.43 -11.51 -10.67
C PRO A 97 -15.21 -10.91 -9.49
N GLU A 98 -16.07 -11.70 -8.86
CA GLU A 98 -16.81 -11.27 -7.65
C GLU A 98 -15.87 -11.03 -6.48
N ARG A 99 -14.92 -11.94 -6.24
CA ARG A 99 -13.94 -11.78 -5.18
C ARG A 99 -13.05 -10.56 -5.39
N SER A 100 -12.64 -10.28 -6.63
CA SER A 100 -11.82 -9.08 -6.94
C SER A 100 -12.61 -7.80 -6.68
N ARG A 101 -13.92 -7.78 -6.98
CA ARG A 101 -14.80 -6.64 -6.63
C ARG A 101 -14.95 -6.47 -5.12
N ASP A 102 -15.02 -7.57 -4.37
CA ASP A 102 -15.08 -7.53 -2.91
C ASP A 102 -13.75 -7.01 -2.32
N CYS A 103 -12.61 -7.47 -2.86
CA CYS A 103 -11.30 -6.95 -2.50
C CYS A 103 -11.19 -5.43 -2.72
N PHE A 104 -11.66 -4.94 -3.89
CA PHE A 104 -11.67 -3.51 -4.20
C PHE A 104 -12.55 -2.72 -3.24
N ARG A 105 -13.76 -3.21 -2.92
CA ARG A 105 -14.65 -2.57 -1.95
C ARG A 105 -14.01 -2.47 -0.56
N VAL A 106 -13.36 -3.55 -0.10
CA VAL A 106 -12.67 -3.53 1.19
C VAL A 106 -11.49 -2.55 1.19
N ALA A 107 -10.75 -2.47 0.08
CA ALA A 107 -9.69 -1.47 -0.07
C ALA A 107 -10.24 -0.05 -0.03
N ALA A 108 -11.31 0.24 -0.79
CA ALA A 108 -11.99 1.54 -0.76
C ALA A 108 -12.43 1.91 0.66
N SER A 109 -13.12 0.99 1.36
CA SER A 109 -13.59 1.23 2.73
C SER A 109 -12.45 1.54 3.71
N LEU A 110 -11.31 0.83 3.60
CA LEU A 110 -10.14 1.13 4.43
C LEU A 110 -9.58 2.52 4.15
N HIS A 111 -9.44 2.88 2.86
CA HIS A 111 -8.87 4.17 2.49
C HIS A 111 -9.79 5.32 2.91
N HIS A 112 -11.11 5.17 2.80
CA HIS A 112 -12.07 6.12 3.37
C HIS A 112 -11.94 6.22 4.89
N ALA A 113 -11.90 5.10 5.61
CA ALA A 113 -11.76 5.10 7.06
C ALA A 113 -10.50 5.82 7.56
N VAL A 114 -9.42 5.80 6.77
CA VAL A 114 -8.14 6.45 7.14
C VAL A 114 -8.05 7.89 6.64
N LEU A 115 -8.53 8.15 5.42
CA LEU A 115 -8.24 9.40 4.70
C LEU A 115 -9.38 10.42 4.69
N ASP A 116 -10.61 10.05 5.08
CA ASP A 116 -11.70 11.01 5.16
C ASP A 116 -11.35 12.15 6.13
N GLY A 117 -11.48 13.38 5.64
CA GLY A 117 -11.16 14.59 6.39
C GLY A 117 -9.66 14.90 6.51
N VAL A 118 -8.79 14.11 5.88
CA VAL A 118 -7.35 14.37 5.83
C VAL A 118 -7.05 15.48 4.82
N ASP A 119 -6.43 16.58 5.27
CA ASP A 119 -6.09 17.72 4.41
C ASP A 119 -4.80 17.47 3.63
N SER A 120 -4.90 16.61 2.64
CA SER A 120 -3.83 16.33 1.67
C SER A 120 -4.43 16.21 0.26
N PRO A 121 -3.84 16.87 -0.75
CA PRO A 121 -4.23 16.67 -2.15
C PRO A 121 -4.13 15.20 -2.57
N ALA A 122 -3.09 14.49 -2.10
CA ALA A 122 -2.91 13.07 -2.42
C ALA A 122 -3.99 12.19 -1.77
N ALA A 123 -4.41 12.49 -0.53
CA ALA A 123 -5.52 11.80 0.12
C ALA A 123 -6.82 11.98 -0.67
N ARG A 124 -7.14 13.21 -1.07
CA ARG A 124 -8.34 13.51 -1.90
C ARG A 124 -8.31 12.78 -3.23
N ALA A 125 -7.16 12.73 -3.91
CA ALA A 125 -7.01 12.03 -5.17
C ALA A 125 -7.24 10.51 -5.02
N ILE A 126 -6.72 9.90 -3.95
CA ILE A 126 -6.94 8.47 -3.67
C ILE A 126 -8.42 8.17 -3.41
N LEU A 127 -9.09 9.00 -2.61
CA LEU A 127 -10.53 8.82 -2.34
C LEU A 127 -11.35 8.97 -3.63
N ALA A 128 -11.10 10.03 -4.41
CA ALA A 128 -11.74 10.24 -5.70
C ALA A 128 -11.52 9.08 -6.67
N PHE A 129 -10.32 8.48 -6.67
CA PHE A 129 -10.04 7.27 -7.44
C PHE A 129 -10.97 6.13 -7.01
N PHE A 130 -11.07 5.80 -5.73
CA PHE A 130 -11.92 4.71 -5.26
C PHE A 130 -13.41 4.95 -5.54
N ASP A 131 -13.85 6.21 -5.52
CA ASP A 131 -15.25 6.59 -5.79
C ASP A 131 -15.60 6.50 -7.28
N THR A 132 -14.64 6.74 -8.17
CA THR A 132 -14.91 6.88 -9.61
C THR A 132 -14.42 5.69 -10.45
N TRP A 133 -13.45 4.94 -9.97
CA TRP A 133 -12.87 3.81 -10.69
C TRP A 133 -13.88 2.69 -10.94
N GLN A 134 -13.91 2.20 -12.16
CA GLN A 134 -14.81 1.12 -12.60
C GLN A 134 -14.00 -0.13 -12.97
N PRO A 135 -13.91 -1.15 -12.08
CA PRO A 135 -13.15 -2.38 -12.35
C PRO A 135 -13.51 -3.06 -13.67
N LYS A 136 -14.77 -3.00 -14.08
CA LYS A 136 -15.24 -3.60 -15.34
C LYS A 136 -14.62 -2.97 -16.59
N LYS A 137 -14.18 -1.71 -16.49
CA LYS A 137 -13.56 -0.96 -17.60
C LYS A 137 -12.03 -0.98 -17.55
N ALA A 138 -11.43 -1.65 -16.55
CA ALA A 138 -9.99 -1.65 -16.35
C ALA A 138 -9.23 -2.18 -17.58
N MET A 139 -9.74 -3.22 -18.23
CA MET A 139 -9.11 -3.83 -19.41
C MET A 139 -9.04 -2.86 -20.61
N GLU A 140 -10.02 -1.98 -20.74
CA GLU A 140 -10.12 -1.02 -21.84
C GLU A 140 -9.47 0.32 -21.49
N HIS A 141 -8.99 0.48 -20.25
CA HIS A 141 -8.46 1.75 -19.79
C HIS A 141 -7.10 2.06 -20.43
N PRO A 142 -6.93 3.23 -21.09
CA PRO A 142 -5.71 3.55 -21.85
C PRO A 142 -4.43 3.45 -21.02
N ALA A 143 -4.47 3.84 -19.74
CA ALA A 143 -3.31 3.79 -18.85
C ALA A 143 -2.84 2.38 -18.49
N LEU A 144 -3.68 1.36 -18.71
CA LEU A 144 -3.36 -0.05 -18.49
C LEU A 144 -3.05 -0.78 -19.80
N SER A 145 -3.29 -0.13 -20.93
CA SER A 145 -3.07 -0.71 -22.26
C SER A 145 -1.63 -1.22 -22.40
N GLY A 146 -1.49 -2.44 -22.92
CA GLY A 146 -0.20 -3.11 -23.09
C GLY A 146 0.41 -3.73 -21.83
N GLN A 147 -0.10 -3.42 -20.63
CA GLN A 147 0.39 -3.97 -19.37
C GLN A 147 -0.70 -4.68 -18.54
N TYR A 148 -1.95 -4.67 -18.98
CA TYR A 148 -3.09 -5.20 -18.24
C TYR A 148 -2.88 -6.65 -17.80
N GLU A 149 -2.39 -7.52 -18.67
CA GLU A 149 -2.14 -8.93 -18.35
C GLU A 149 -1.08 -9.08 -17.25
N THR A 150 0.01 -8.32 -17.34
CA THR A 150 1.10 -8.36 -16.36
C THR A 150 0.62 -7.82 -15.00
N ILE A 151 -0.15 -6.75 -15.00
CA ILE A 151 -0.71 -6.14 -13.78
C ILE A 151 -1.71 -7.10 -13.14
N SER A 152 -2.64 -7.66 -13.90
CA SER A 152 -3.68 -8.57 -13.41
C SER A 152 -3.14 -9.94 -13.01
N ALA A 153 -1.95 -10.33 -13.47
CA ALA A 153 -1.29 -11.58 -13.06
C ALA A 153 -0.78 -11.57 -11.61
N GLY A 154 -0.76 -10.41 -10.92
CA GLY A 154 -0.55 -10.34 -9.47
C GLY A 154 0.73 -9.63 -9.02
N GLY A 155 1.07 -8.49 -9.59
CA GLY A 155 2.07 -7.59 -9.01
C GLY A 155 1.44 -6.64 -7.97
N ASN A 156 2.22 -6.23 -6.96
CA ASN A 156 1.80 -5.17 -6.05
C ASN A 156 1.91 -3.81 -6.72
N LEU A 157 0.88 -3.00 -6.52
CA LEU A 157 0.81 -1.61 -6.96
C LEU A 157 0.91 -0.69 -5.74
N LEU A 158 1.47 0.50 -5.92
CA LEU A 158 1.56 1.57 -4.93
C LEU A 158 1.05 2.87 -5.57
N PHE A 159 0.22 3.62 -4.87
CA PHE A 159 -0.25 4.92 -5.36
C PHE A 159 0.87 5.95 -5.49
N ARG A 160 0.79 6.71 -6.58
CA ARG A 160 1.64 7.86 -6.87
C ARG A 160 0.75 8.99 -7.39
N VAL A 161 0.77 10.16 -6.73
CA VAL A 161 -0.06 11.31 -7.09
C VAL A 161 0.86 12.48 -7.47
N ASP A 162 0.59 13.12 -8.60
CA ASP A 162 1.42 14.23 -9.11
C ASP A 162 2.93 13.95 -9.09
N GLY A 163 3.31 12.73 -9.42
CA GLY A 163 4.71 12.34 -9.50
C GLY A 163 5.38 12.01 -8.15
N ARG A 164 4.65 12.05 -7.03
CA ARG A 164 5.18 11.71 -5.70
C ARG A 164 4.52 10.44 -5.14
N TYR A 165 5.30 9.63 -4.47
CA TYR A 165 4.75 8.46 -3.78
C TYR A 165 3.96 8.88 -2.55
N VAL A 166 2.74 8.38 -2.41
CA VAL A 166 1.80 8.81 -1.36
C VAL A 166 2.22 8.39 0.05
N HIS A 167 3.02 7.33 0.19
CA HIS A 167 3.57 6.90 1.48
C HIS A 167 4.63 7.85 2.05
N GLU A 168 5.12 8.80 1.26
CA GLU A 168 6.06 9.85 1.67
C GLU A 168 5.33 11.10 2.20
N ASP A 169 4.02 11.24 1.97
CA ASP A 169 3.22 12.34 2.47
C ASP A 169 3.09 12.26 4.00
N ALA A 170 3.61 13.26 4.70
CA ALA A 170 3.64 13.29 6.16
C ALA A 170 2.22 13.27 6.76
N VAL A 171 1.26 13.96 6.14
CA VAL A 171 -0.13 14.05 6.62
C VAL A 171 -0.84 12.69 6.50
N ILE A 172 -0.60 11.99 5.40
CA ILE A 172 -1.12 10.62 5.19
C ILE A 172 -0.48 9.64 6.19
N ARG A 173 0.83 9.77 6.44
CA ARG A 173 1.54 8.94 7.44
C ARG A 173 0.98 9.13 8.84
N GLU A 174 0.73 10.37 9.25
CA GLU A 174 0.10 10.68 10.53
C GLU A 174 -1.33 10.17 10.63
N ALA A 175 -2.12 10.26 9.56
CA ALA A 175 -3.47 9.71 9.51
C ALA A 175 -3.46 8.19 9.71
N TRP A 176 -2.55 7.49 9.02
CA TRP A 176 -2.37 6.04 9.19
C TRP A 176 -1.95 5.67 10.62
N GLN A 177 -1.04 6.43 11.23
CA GLN A 177 -0.62 6.16 12.60
C GLN A 177 -1.79 6.32 13.58
N ARG A 178 -2.56 7.41 13.48
CA ARG A 178 -3.75 7.64 14.31
C ARG A 178 -4.79 6.52 14.16
N TYR A 179 -5.04 6.07 12.93
CA TYR A 179 -5.96 4.97 12.67
C TYR A 179 -5.53 3.67 13.36
N ARG A 180 -4.24 3.36 13.32
CA ARG A 180 -3.68 2.18 13.98
C ARG A 180 -3.72 2.28 15.49
N ASP A 181 -3.36 3.44 16.03
CA ASP A 181 -3.35 3.66 17.49
C ASP A 181 -4.78 3.54 18.07
N GLY A 182 -5.79 4.04 17.36
CA GLY A 182 -7.20 3.85 17.71
C GLY A 182 -7.66 2.39 17.64
N ALA A 183 -7.18 1.63 16.68
CA ALA A 183 -7.48 0.19 16.59
C ALA A 183 -6.80 -0.64 17.70
N ASP A 184 -5.64 -0.18 18.19
CA ASP A 184 -4.92 -0.82 19.32
C ASP A 184 -5.54 -0.49 20.69
N GLU A 185 -6.31 0.61 20.83
CA GLU A 185 -7.03 0.94 22.06
C GLU A 185 -8.19 -0.03 22.35
N ASP A 186 -8.80 -0.60 21.31
CA ASP A 186 -9.83 -1.65 21.44
C ASP A 186 -9.23 -3.05 21.68
N ALA A 187 -7.93 -3.21 21.57
CA ALA A 187 -7.25 -4.45 21.87
C ALA A 187 -7.14 -4.66 23.39
N VAL A 188 -7.59 -5.82 23.87
CA VAL A 188 -7.50 -6.20 25.30
C VAL A 188 -6.02 -6.16 25.73
N ARG A 189 -5.64 -5.14 26.50
CA ARG A 189 -4.31 -5.06 27.12
C ARG A 189 -4.24 -6.08 28.24
N MET A 190 -3.65 -7.23 27.98
CA MET A 190 -3.29 -8.16 29.03
C MET A 190 -1.97 -7.71 29.66
N GLN A 191 -2.00 -7.42 30.96
CA GLN A 191 -0.80 -7.15 31.73
C GLN A 191 0.00 -8.44 31.83
N CYS A 192 1.24 -8.43 31.31
CA CYS A 192 2.16 -9.54 31.49
C CYS A 192 2.49 -9.59 33.00
N LEU A 193 2.00 -10.62 33.68
CA LEU A 193 2.44 -10.95 35.04
C LEU A 193 3.87 -11.53 34.90
N VAL A 194 4.85 -10.75 35.33
CA VAL A 194 6.22 -11.21 35.59
C VAL A 194 6.32 -11.69 37.00
#